data_f8d4c630c5789e1da4e2c627eaf40cdf
#
_entry.id   f8d4c630c5789e1da4e2c627eaf40cdf
#
_cell.length_a   1.000
_cell.length_b   1.000
_cell.length_c   1.000
_cell.angle_alpha   90.00
_cell.angle_beta   90.00
_cell.angle_gamma   90.00
#
_symmetry.space_group_name_H-M   'P 1'
#
loop_
_entity.id
_entity.type
_entity.pdbx_description
1 polymer ?
#
loop_
_entity_poly.entity_id
_entity_poly.type
_entity_poly.pdbx_seq_one_letter_code
_entity_poly.pdbx_strand_id
1 'polypeptide(L)'
;MSLISKTAGIVIIGNEVLSAKTQDTNSHFLCRELRALGVEVRRISVIPDEIETIGREVAGFSRDFDFVFTTGGVGPTHDDVTMAGIAHGLGVKVVRHPDLEQRLRERHGKNINEARLRMAEVPEGAALVGEGSLYAPVVRIRNVYIFPGIPKILQERFDVIKERFRGSPYFLQVVYLKEGEGVIASFLNDLLASFPELLLGSYPVLDNPDYKVKVTLESKDQSYLSRALQKLLNTLPKGAVHRIEGN
;
A
#
# COMPACT_ATOMS: atom_id res chain seq x y z
N MET A 1 -16.36 -20.57 2.32
CA MET A 1 -15.69 -19.79 3.39
C MET A 1 -15.06 -18.58 2.72
N SER A 2 -15.51 -17.37 3.02
CA SER A 2 -14.85 -16.16 2.53
C SER A 2 -13.40 -16.16 3.02
N LEU A 3 -12.45 -16.12 2.08
CA LEU A 3 -11.02 -15.99 2.41
C LEU A 3 -10.83 -14.55 2.92
N ILE A 4 -10.76 -14.38 4.25
CA ILE A 4 -10.58 -13.07 4.88
C ILE A 4 -9.28 -12.46 4.34
N SER A 5 -9.43 -11.41 3.53
CA SER A 5 -8.30 -10.64 3.03
C SER A 5 -7.68 -9.86 4.18
N LYS A 6 -6.35 -9.93 4.31
CA LYS A 6 -5.64 -8.97 5.14
C LYS A 6 -5.74 -7.58 4.55
N THR A 7 -5.95 -6.59 5.39
CA THR A 7 -6.18 -5.21 5.00
C THR A 7 -4.98 -4.32 5.34
N ALA A 8 -4.77 -3.28 4.55
CA ALA A 8 -3.72 -2.30 4.82
C ALA A 8 -4.22 -0.86 4.65
N GLY A 9 -3.65 0.03 5.45
CA GLY A 9 -3.72 1.47 5.28
C GLY A 9 -2.33 2.08 5.03
N ILE A 10 -2.26 3.12 4.22
CA ILE A 10 -1.02 3.83 3.89
C ILE A 10 -1.18 5.29 4.31
N VAL A 11 -0.19 5.81 5.04
CA VAL A 11 -0.16 7.21 5.47
C VAL A 11 1.11 7.87 4.92
N ILE A 12 0.93 8.82 4.02
CA ILE A 12 1.99 9.64 3.45
C ILE A 12 2.09 10.91 4.28
N ILE A 13 3.27 11.17 4.83
CA ILE A 13 3.52 12.31 5.71
C ILE A 13 4.52 13.21 5.00
N GLY A 14 4.11 14.44 4.69
CA GLY A 14 4.97 15.40 4.02
C GLY A 14 4.24 16.60 3.44
N ASN A 15 4.60 17.78 3.91
CA ASN A 15 4.10 19.07 3.39
C ASN A 15 4.50 19.30 1.93
N GLU A 16 5.61 18.70 1.46
CA GLU A 16 6.07 18.76 0.07
C GLU A 16 5.16 18.00 -0.89
N VAL A 17 4.51 16.94 -0.40
CA VAL A 17 3.51 16.19 -1.18
C VAL A 17 2.21 16.99 -1.29
N LEU A 18 1.74 17.54 -0.16
CA LEU A 18 0.53 18.37 -0.11
C LEU A 18 0.65 19.65 -0.94
N SER A 19 1.86 20.21 -1.04
CA SER A 19 2.14 21.40 -1.84
C SER A 19 2.52 21.11 -3.30
N ALA A 20 2.42 19.82 -3.73
CA ALA A 20 2.80 19.35 -5.06
C ALA A 20 4.26 19.63 -5.46
N LYS A 21 5.16 19.90 -4.51
CA LYS A 21 6.60 20.02 -4.76
C LYS A 21 7.23 18.66 -5.06
N THR A 22 6.68 17.60 -4.48
CA THR A 22 7.10 16.22 -4.70
C THR A 22 5.89 15.37 -5.05
N GLN A 23 6.00 14.56 -6.10
CA GLN A 23 4.98 13.59 -6.45
C GLN A 23 5.07 12.37 -5.55
N ASP A 24 3.94 11.93 -4.99
CA ASP A 24 3.88 10.65 -4.25
C ASP A 24 3.95 9.48 -5.24
N THR A 25 5.07 8.77 -5.20
CA THR A 25 5.28 7.50 -5.89
C THR A 25 5.32 6.31 -4.91
N ASN A 26 5.39 6.60 -3.61
CA ASN A 26 5.50 5.61 -2.55
C ASN A 26 4.19 4.86 -2.36
N SER A 27 3.07 5.56 -2.32
CA SER A 27 1.75 4.91 -2.19
C SER A 27 1.46 4.00 -3.37
N HIS A 28 1.75 4.43 -4.59
CA HIS A 28 1.57 3.60 -5.79
C HIS A 28 2.41 2.32 -5.73
N PHE A 29 3.68 2.44 -5.35
CA PHE A 29 4.56 1.29 -5.17
C PHE A 29 4.00 0.31 -4.11
N LEU A 30 3.66 0.81 -2.92
CA LEU A 30 3.12 -0.02 -1.83
C LEU A 30 1.81 -0.70 -2.24
N CYS A 31 0.89 0.00 -2.91
CA CYS A 31 -0.37 -0.58 -3.41
C CYS A 31 -0.11 -1.75 -4.36
N ARG A 32 0.80 -1.58 -5.33
CA ARG A 32 1.15 -2.62 -6.29
C ARG A 32 1.75 -3.85 -5.60
N GLU A 33 2.74 -3.66 -4.74
CA GLU A 33 3.43 -4.75 -4.04
C GLU A 33 2.50 -5.47 -3.05
N LEU A 34 1.71 -4.73 -2.26
CA LEU A 34 0.74 -5.30 -1.33
C LEU A 34 -0.35 -6.09 -2.06
N ARG A 35 -0.83 -5.58 -3.20
CA ARG A 35 -1.80 -6.30 -4.05
C ARG A 35 -1.21 -7.62 -4.55
N ALA A 36 0.04 -7.62 -5.01
CA ALA A 36 0.74 -8.83 -5.45
C ALA A 36 0.92 -9.85 -4.31
N LEU A 37 1.03 -9.38 -3.07
CA LEU A 37 1.09 -10.21 -1.87
C LEU A 37 -0.29 -10.66 -1.35
N GLY A 38 -1.37 -10.27 -2.02
CA GLY A 38 -2.74 -10.61 -1.62
C GLY A 38 -3.30 -9.77 -0.47
N VAL A 39 -2.69 -8.62 -0.17
CA VAL A 39 -3.19 -7.65 0.81
C VAL A 39 -4.05 -6.60 0.13
N GLU A 40 -5.18 -6.27 0.75
CA GLU A 40 -6.10 -5.26 0.26
C GLU A 40 -5.77 -3.89 0.89
N VAL A 41 -5.27 -2.94 0.10
CA VAL A 41 -5.14 -1.56 0.54
C VAL A 41 -6.51 -0.90 0.49
N ARG A 42 -7.02 -0.47 1.65
CA ARG A 42 -8.37 0.12 1.77
C ARG A 42 -8.36 1.63 1.87
N ARG A 43 -7.25 2.21 2.34
CA ARG A 43 -7.16 3.66 2.50
C ARG A 43 -5.73 4.16 2.30
N ILE A 44 -5.61 5.28 1.62
CA ILE A 44 -4.39 6.08 1.52
C ILE A 44 -4.74 7.47 2.06
N SER A 45 -3.92 7.99 2.95
CA SER A 45 -4.05 9.33 3.50
C SER A 45 -2.77 10.10 3.28
N VAL A 46 -2.87 11.36 2.83
CA VAL A 46 -1.73 12.28 2.73
C VAL A 46 -1.96 13.37 3.76
N ILE A 47 -1.01 13.55 4.68
CA ILE A 47 -1.16 14.44 5.82
C ILE A 47 0.08 15.33 6.03
N PRO A 48 -0.06 16.48 6.71
CA PRO A 48 1.05 17.36 7.03
C PRO A 48 1.98 16.78 8.10
N ASP A 49 3.17 17.36 8.20
CA ASP A 49 4.17 17.08 9.24
C ASP A 49 3.77 17.74 10.57
N GLU A 50 2.71 17.22 11.19
CA GLU A 50 2.14 17.71 12.45
C GLU A 50 1.90 16.55 13.41
N ILE A 51 2.45 16.65 14.63
CA ILE A 51 2.43 15.58 15.65
C ILE A 51 1.00 15.07 15.92
N GLU A 52 0.06 15.99 16.18
CA GLU A 52 -1.31 15.67 16.53
C GLU A 52 -2.06 15.02 15.35
N THR A 53 -1.82 15.50 14.13
CA THR A 53 -2.45 14.99 12.90
C THR A 53 -1.92 13.59 12.60
N ILE A 54 -0.59 13.38 12.67
CA ILE A 54 0.04 12.08 12.51
C ILE A 54 -0.47 11.09 13.56
N GLY A 55 -0.48 11.52 14.83
CA GLY A 55 -0.92 10.68 15.94
C GLY A 55 -2.35 10.20 15.79
N ARG A 56 -3.28 11.10 15.49
CA ARG A 56 -4.70 10.79 15.27
C ARG A 56 -4.90 9.83 14.10
N GLU A 57 -4.27 10.12 12.96
CA GLU A 57 -4.43 9.32 11.74
C GLU A 57 -3.85 7.92 11.92
N VAL A 58 -2.60 7.80 12.41
CA VAL A 58 -1.95 6.50 12.58
C VAL A 58 -2.63 5.66 13.65
N ALA A 59 -3.10 6.25 14.75
CA ALA A 59 -3.86 5.53 15.77
C ALA A 59 -5.20 5.00 15.22
N GLY A 60 -5.88 5.76 14.37
CA GLY A 60 -7.08 5.32 13.65
C GLY A 60 -6.78 4.15 12.73
N PHE A 61 -5.79 4.30 11.85
CA PHE A 61 -5.38 3.25 10.93
C PHE A 61 -4.93 1.96 11.64
N SER A 62 -4.20 2.09 12.76
CA SER A 62 -3.75 0.93 13.55
C SER A 62 -4.89 0.11 14.15
N ARG A 63 -6.06 0.73 14.38
CA ARG A 63 -7.27 0.01 14.83
C ARG A 63 -8.04 -0.63 13.68
N ASP A 64 -8.07 0.07 12.52
CA ASP A 64 -8.98 -0.25 11.43
C ASP A 64 -8.40 -1.27 10.43
N PHE A 65 -7.06 -1.42 10.37
CA PHE A 65 -6.38 -2.26 9.39
C PHE A 65 -5.44 -3.27 10.04
N ASP A 66 -5.19 -4.41 9.35
CA ASP A 66 -4.22 -5.42 9.82
C ASP A 66 -2.79 -4.90 9.74
N PHE A 67 -2.48 -4.06 8.73
CA PHE A 67 -1.18 -3.45 8.51
C PHE A 67 -1.31 -1.96 8.23
N VAL A 68 -0.40 -1.18 8.79
CA VAL A 68 -0.28 0.26 8.51
C VAL A 68 1.14 0.55 8.02
N PHE A 69 1.23 1.25 6.91
CA PHE A 69 2.51 1.69 6.34
C PHE A 69 2.55 3.22 6.37
N THR A 70 3.56 3.78 7.06
CA THR A 70 3.79 5.23 7.02
C THR A 70 5.05 5.52 6.23
N THR A 71 5.10 6.64 5.51
CA THR A 71 6.28 7.08 4.77
C THR A 71 6.44 8.59 4.83
N GLY A 72 7.65 9.05 5.11
CA GLY A 72 8.02 10.44 5.25
C GLY A 72 8.29 10.88 6.69
N GLY A 73 8.91 12.04 6.87
CA GLY A 73 9.13 12.71 8.15
C GLY A 73 9.97 11.94 9.18
N VAL A 74 10.97 11.15 8.74
CA VAL A 74 11.85 10.34 9.64
C VAL A 74 13.33 10.68 9.49
N GLY A 75 13.67 11.82 8.93
CA GLY A 75 15.03 12.32 8.79
C GLY A 75 15.53 13.09 10.02
N PRO A 76 16.63 13.85 9.86
CA PRO A 76 17.27 14.58 10.96
C PRO A 76 16.79 16.03 11.08
N THR A 77 15.87 16.51 10.25
CA THR A 77 15.47 17.92 10.19
C THR A 77 14.35 18.25 11.18
N HIS A 78 14.02 19.51 11.33
CA HIS A 78 13.07 19.95 12.36
C HIS A 78 11.61 19.57 12.05
N ASP A 79 11.31 19.34 10.81
CA ASP A 79 10.03 18.90 10.26
C ASP A 79 9.84 17.38 10.26
N ASP A 80 10.91 16.61 10.55
CA ASP A 80 10.84 15.15 10.70
C ASP A 80 10.23 14.76 12.05
N VAL A 81 8.90 14.79 12.15
CA VAL A 81 8.15 14.58 13.39
C VAL A 81 7.33 13.27 13.41
N THR A 82 7.50 12.41 12.42
CA THR A 82 6.70 11.17 12.27
C THR A 82 6.84 10.26 13.49
N MET A 83 8.04 10.04 14.02
CA MET A 83 8.23 9.18 15.19
C MET A 83 7.54 9.75 16.44
N ALA A 84 7.62 11.07 16.64
CA ALA A 84 6.94 11.76 17.75
C ALA A 84 5.42 11.70 17.59
N GLY A 85 4.91 11.92 16.37
CA GLY A 85 3.49 11.84 16.09
C GLY A 85 2.91 10.43 16.33
N ILE A 86 3.60 9.39 15.87
CA ILE A 86 3.20 8.00 16.10
C ILE A 86 3.23 7.67 17.61
N ALA A 87 4.29 8.06 18.32
CA ALA A 87 4.39 7.86 19.75
C ALA A 87 3.23 8.54 20.50
N HIS A 88 2.92 9.80 20.14
CA HIS A 88 1.80 10.56 20.68
C HIS A 88 0.46 9.83 20.47
N GLY A 89 0.17 9.43 19.23
CA GLY A 89 -1.11 8.76 18.90
C GLY A 89 -1.29 7.39 19.53
N LEU A 90 -0.19 6.67 19.79
CA LEU A 90 -0.20 5.36 20.43
C LEU A 90 -0.07 5.41 21.95
N GLY A 91 0.08 6.61 22.54
CA GLY A 91 0.19 6.83 23.98
C GLY A 91 1.48 6.29 24.61
N VAL A 92 2.60 6.33 23.86
CA VAL A 92 3.92 5.88 24.31
C VAL A 92 4.92 7.03 24.26
N LYS A 93 6.07 6.87 24.92
CA LYS A 93 7.16 7.85 24.87
C LYS A 93 8.00 7.68 23.59
N VAL A 94 8.76 8.72 23.25
CA VAL A 94 9.85 8.61 22.29
C VAL A 94 11.12 8.27 23.07
N VAL A 95 11.84 7.25 22.62
CA VAL A 95 13.07 6.76 23.25
C VAL A 95 14.15 6.57 22.18
N ARG A 96 15.41 6.71 22.57
CA ARG A 96 16.54 6.42 21.68
C ARG A 96 16.80 4.92 21.66
N HIS A 97 16.73 4.31 20.45
CA HIS A 97 16.96 2.87 20.27
C HIS A 97 18.46 2.57 20.23
N PRO A 98 19.00 1.72 21.13
CA PRO A 98 20.44 1.49 21.22
C PRO A 98 21.09 1.02 19.93
N ASP A 99 20.47 0.06 19.25
CA ASP A 99 21.04 -0.51 18.01
C ASP A 99 21.02 0.49 16.85
N LEU A 100 20.00 1.36 16.76
CA LEU A 100 19.97 2.42 15.76
C LEU A 100 21.04 3.48 16.06
N GLU A 101 21.20 3.86 17.33
CA GLU A 101 22.23 4.79 17.73
C GLU A 101 23.62 4.22 17.42
N GLN A 102 23.88 2.97 17.75
CA GLN A 102 25.15 2.32 17.44
C GLN A 102 25.43 2.33 15.92
N ARG A 103 24.47 1.92 15.10
CA ARG A 103 24.59 1.94 13.63
C ARG A 103 24.88 3.34 13.07
N LEU A 104 24.24 4.37 13.63
CA LEU A 104 24.48 5.75 13.22
C LEU A 104 25.90 6.21 13.61
N ARG A 105 26.37 5.84 14.81
CA ARG A 105 27.73 6.14 15.27
C ARG A 105 28.79 5.43 14.40
N GLU A 106 28.59 4.15 14.09
CA GLU A 106 29.46 3.39 13.20
C GLU A 106 29.52 4.00 11.79
N ARG A 107 28.36 4.40 11.27
CA ARG A 107 28.26 4.98 9.94
C ARG A 107 28.93 6.34 9.79
N HIS A 108 28.69 7.20 10.75
CA HIS A 108 29.09 8.61 10.63
C HIS A 108 30.43 8.89 11.32
N GLY A 109 30.88 7.98 12.18
CA GLY A 109 32.15 8.12 12.89
C GLY A 109 32.31 9.51 13.56
N LYS A 110 33.36 10.22 13.20
CA LYS A 110 33.65 11.58 13.73
C LYS A 110 32.62 12.63 13.28
N ASN A 111 31.81 12.35 12.27
CA ASN A 111 30.78 13.26 11.76
C ASN A 111 29.41 13.07 12.42
N ILE A 112 29.33 12.25 13.46
CA ILE A 112 28.11 12.10 14.25
C ILE A 112 27.77 13.39 14.98
N ASN A 113 26.50 13.76 14.99
CA ASN A 113 26.01 14.92 15.75
C ASN A 113 24.59 14.61 16.26
N GLU A 114 24.04 15.49 17.09
CA GLU A 114 22.77 15.28 17.76
C GLU A 114 21.61 15.18 16.74
N ALA A 115 21.64 15.96 15.66
CA ALA A 115 20.61 15.87 14.61
C ALA A 115 20.56 14.47 13.97
N ARG A 116 21.71 13.84 13.73
CA ARG A 116 21.78 12.47 13.24
C ARG A 116 21.34 11.44 14.28
N LEU A 117 21.68 11.67 15.55
CA LEU A 117 21.26 10.79 16.65
C LEU A 117 19.74 10.81 16.88
N ARG A 118 19.05 11.92 16.56
CA ARG A 118 17.58 11.98 16.57
C ARG A 118 16.95 10.95 15.64
N MET A 119 17.62 10.52 14.56
CA MET A 119 17.13 9.44 13.69
C MET A 119 17.11 8.07 14.38
N ALA A 120 17.71 7.93 15.57
CA ALA A 120 17.58 6.75 16.42
C ALA A 120 16.41 6.84 17.41
N GLU A 121 15.70 7.96 17.45
CA GLU A 121 14.53 8.16 18.31
C GLU A 121 13.32 7.47 17.69
N VAL A 122 12.69 6.57 18.45
CA VAL A 122 11.56 5.75 18.02
C VAL A 122 10.50 5.70 19.12
N PRO A 123 9.24 5.36 18.81
CA PRO A 123 8.23 5.07 19.82
C PRO A 123 8.68 3.93 20.74
N GLU A 124 8.50 4.09 22.06
CA GLU A 124 8.82 3.07 23.05
C GLU A 124 8.11 1.75 22.76
N GLY A 125 8.87 0.65 22.81
CA GLY A 125 8.38 -0.68 22.43
C GLY A 125 8.42 -0.96 20.93
N ALA A 126 8.99 -0.07 20.12
CA ALA A 126 9.26 -0.35 18.73
C ALA A 126 10.29 -1.47 18.56
N ALA A 127 10.10 -2.28 17.53
CA ALA A 127 11.05 -3.32 17.11
C ALA A 127 11.67 -2.96 15.76
N LEU A 128 12.90 -3.39 15.54
CA LEU A 128 13.58 -3.30 14.26
C LEU A 128 13.30 -4.57 13.45
N VAL A 129 12.89 -4.43 12.20
CA VAL A 129 12.60 -5.55 11.30
C VAL A 129 13.41 -5.44 10.01
N GLY A 130 13.80 -6.60 9.44
CA GLY A 130 14.66 -6.65 8.25
C GLY A 130 16.15 -6.52 8.58
N GLU A 131 16.58 -7.04 9.74
CA GLU A 131 17.98 -7.04 10.14
C GLU A 131 18.84 -7.89 9.21
N GLY A 132 20.09 -7.47 9.04
CA GLY A 132 21.14 -8.25 8.36
C GLY A 132 21.43 -7.84 6.92
N SER A 133 20.50 -7.29 6.16
CA SER A 133 20.71 -6.88 4.76
C SER A 133 20.59 -5.38 4.54
N LEU A 134 20.04 -4.64 5.50
CA LEU A 134 19.77 -3.23 5.35
C LEU A 134 20.68 -2.38 6.21
N TYR A 135 21.14 -1.31 5.59
CA TYR A 135 21.86 -0.25 6.23
C TYR A 135 21.10 0.39 7.42
N ALA A 136 19.78 0.48 7.35
CA ALA A 136 18.89 0.83 8.43
C ALA A 136 17.61 -0.02 8.33
N PRO A 137 17.27 -0.80 9.37
CA PRO A 137 16.09 -1.63 9.42
C PRO A 137 14.81 -0.80 9.41
N VAL A 138 13.68 -1.45 9.13
CA VAL A 138 12.35 -0.83 9.26
C VAL A 138 11.97 -0.79 10.73
N VAL A 139 11.54 0.37 11.21
CA VAL A 139 10.97 0.52 12.56
C VAL A 139 9.51 0.06 12.52
N ARG A 140 9.14 -0.85 13.42
CA ARG A 140 7.77 -1.33 13.58
C ARG A 140 7.30 -1.14 15.00
N ILE A 141 6.12 -0.56 15.17
CA ILE A 141 5.41 -0.57 16.46
C ILE A 141 3.99 -1.10 16.24
N ARG A 142 3.59 -2.12 17.03
CA ARG A 142 2.32 -2.85 16.82
C ARG A 142 2.24 -3.37 15.37
N ASN A 143 1.21 -2.95 14.61
CA ASN A 143 1.01 -3.24 13.19
C ASN A 143 1.43 -2.08 12.26
N VAL A 144 2.11 -1.06 12.78
CA VAL A 144 2.58 0.11 12.04
C VAL A 144 4.04 -0.08 11.62
N TYR A 145 4.32 -0.01 10.33
CA TYR A 145 5.63 -0.11 9.69
C TYR A 145 6.03 1.26 9.15
N ILE A 146 7.15 1.79 9.63
CA ILE A 146 7.56 3.17 9.42
C ILE A 146 8.71 3.23 8.42
N PHE A 147 8.48 3.91 7.28
CA PHE A 147 9.42 4.02 6.18
C PHE A 147 9.86 5.47 5.93
N PRO A 148 11.06 5.68 5.37
CA PRO A 148 11.47 7.01 4.90
C PRO A 148 10.68 7.45 3.66
N GLY A 149 10.63 8.77 3.42
CA GLY A 149 9.99 9.36 2.24
C GLY A 149 10.76 9.09 0.93
N ILE A 150 12.07 8.80 0.98
CA ILE A 150 12.91 8.58 -0.20
C ILE A 150 12.51 7.26 -0.89
N PRO A 151 11.97 7.29 -2.14
CA PRO A 151 11.38 6.11 -2.79
C PRO A 151 12.32 4.91 -2.88
N LYS A 152 13.57 5.13 -3.30
CA LYS A 152 14.57 4.07 -3.42
C LYS A 152 14.80 3.35 -2.07
N ILE A 153 14.91 4.10 -0.98
CA ILE A 153 15.15 3.53 0.35
C ILE A 153 13.92 2.78 0.86
N LEU A 154 12.72 3.32 0.61
CA LEU A 154 11.47 2.64 0.96
C LEU A 154 11.38 1.30 0.23
N GLN A 155 11.61 1.28 -1.08
CA GLN A 155 11.54 0.08 -1.91
C GLN A 155 12.51 -1.00 -1.42
N GLU A 156 13.79 -0.64 -1.23
CA GLU A 156 14.82 -1.55 -0.71
C GLU A 156 14.44 -2.16 0.64
N ARG A 157 13.90 -1.34 1.56
CA ARG A 157 13.47 -1.80 2.88
C ARG A 157 12.23 -2.67 2.82
N PHE A 158 11.25 -2.29 1.99
CA PHE A 158 10.03 -3.06 1.81
C PHE A 158 10.33 -4.45 1.23
N ASP A 159 11.19 -4.53 0.23
CA ASP A 159 11.59 -5.80 -0.40
C ASP A 159 12.17 -6.82 0.58
N VAL A 160 12.91 -6.35 1.59
CA VAL A 160 13.47 -7.23 2.62
C VAL A 160 12.40 -7.83 3.54
N ILE A 161 11.32 -7.10 3.79
CA ILE A 161 10.30 -7.53 4.77
C ILE A 161 8.98 -7.97 4.14
N LYS A 162 8.79 -7.81 2.84
CA LYS A 162 7.50 -7.98 2.15
C LYS A 162 6.85 -9.35 2.34
N GLU A 163 7.64 -10.42 2.48
CA GLU A 163 7.10 -11.77 2.68
C GLU A 163 6.31 -11.91 4.00
N ARG A 164 6.52 -11.02 4.97
CA ARG A 164 5.74 -10.95 6.21
C ARG A 164 4.26 -10.61 5.98
N PHE A 165 3.96 -9.99 4.85
CA PHE A 165 2.60 -9.52 4.50
C PHE A 165 1.86 -10.51 3.62
N ARG A 166 2.52 -11.56 3.10
CA ARG A 166 1.94 -12.51 2.17
C ARG A 166 0.66 -13.14 2.69
N GLY A 167 -0.38 -13.02 1.89
CA GLY A 167 -1.69 -13.65 2.05
C GLY A 167 -2.06 -14.48 0.83
N SER A 168 -3.34 -14.84 0.71
CA SER A 168 -3.86 -15.52 -0.49
C SER A 168 -3.79 -14.59 -1.68
N PRO A 169 -3.21 -15.02 -2.81
CA PRO A 169 -3.09 -14.18 -4.00
C PRO A 169 -4.46 -13.89 -4.62
N TYR A 170 -4.52 -12.82 -5.41
CA TYR A 170 -5.65 -12.57 -6.31
C TYR A 170 -5.39 -13.22 -7.66
N PHE A 171 -6.42 -13.89 -8.19
CA PHE A 171 -6.49 -14.32 -9.58
C PHE A 171 -7.16 -13.21 -10.38
N LEU A 172 -6.61 -12.90 -11.54
CA LEU A 172 -7.07 -11.83 -12.43
C LEU A 172 -7.41 -12.38 -13.80
N GLN A 173 -8.55 -11.96 -14.34
CA GLN A 173 -8.93 -12.12 -15.73
C GLN A 173 -9.21 -10.74 -16.32
N VAL A 174 -8.72 -10.50 -17.53
CA VAL A 174 -8.90 -9.24 -18.26
C VAL A 174 -9.62 -9.53 -19.56
N VAL A 175 -10.75 -8.87 -19.79
CA VAL A 175 -11.54 -9.01 -21.01
C VAL A 175 -11.51 -7.67 -21.74
N TYR A 176 -11.04 -7.66 -22.98
CA TYR A 176 -11.04 -6.49 -23.84
C TYR A 176 -12.24 -6.51 -24.73
N LEU A 177 -13.04 -5.44 -24.70
CA LEU A 177 -14.34 -5.37 -25.38
C LEU A 177 -14.37 -4.30 -26.48
N LYS A 178 -14.96 -4.64 -27.61
CA LYS A 178 -15.17 -3.73 -28.74
C LYS A 178 -16.31 -2.74 -28.50
N GLU A 179 -17.21 -3.09 -27.59
CA GLU A 179 -18.36 -2.27 -27.21
C GLU A 179 -17.98 -1.23 -26.15
N GLY A 180 -18.65 -0.08 -26.14
CA GLY A 180 -18.49 0.96 -25.14
C GLY A 180 -19.20 0.62 -23.81
N GLU A 181 -18.81 1.29 -22.73
CA GLU A 181 -19.35 1.06 -21.38
C GLU A 181 -20.88 1.13 -21.31
N GLY A 182 -21.51 2.08 -22.02
CA GLY A 182 -22.96 2.23 -22.03
C GLY A 182 -23.71 0.99 -22.57
N VAL A 183 -23.08 0.22 -23.47
CA VAL A 183 -23.65 -1.02 -24.01
C VAL A 183 -23.47 -2.19 -23.04
N ILE A 184 -22.32 -2.26 -22.35
CA ILE A 184 -21.99 -3.40 -21.50
C ILE A 184 -22.45 -3.26 -20.05
N ALA A 185 -22.84 -2.07 -19.60
CA ALA A 185 -23.14 -1.76 -18.21
C ALA A 185 -24.18 -2.71 -17.58
N SER A 186 -25.27 -3.03 -18.29
CA SER A 186 -26.29 -3.96 -17.79
C SER A 186 -25.72 -5.36 -17.55
N PHE A 187 -24.91 -5.86 -18.46
CA PHE A 187 -24.28 -7.20 -18.32
C PHE A 187 -23.32 -7.25 -17.13
N LEU A 188 -22.58 -6.17 -16.86
CA LEU A 188 -21.67 -6.09 -15.70
C LEU A 188 -22.46 -6.02 -14.39
N ASN A 189 -23.57 -5.28 -14.36
CA ASN A 189 -24.44 -5.20 -13.18
C ASN A 189 -25.10 -6.57 -12.88
N ASP A 190 -25.60 -7.27 -13.89
CA ASP A 190 -26.17 -8.61 -13.75
C ASP A 190 -25.12 -9.63 -13.29
N LEU A 191 -23.88 -9.47 -13.75
CA LEU A 191 -22.77 -10.28 -13.29
C LEU A 191 -22.51 -10.06 -11.80
N LEU A 192 -22.40 -8.81 -11.34
CA LEU A 192 -22.20 -8.48 -9.93
C LEU A 192 -23.36 -8.93 -9.04
N ALA A 193 -24.59 -8.85 -9.52
CA ALA A 193 -25.75 -9.38 -8.79
C ALA A 193 -25.65 -10.90 -8.58
N SER A 194 -25.00 -11.61 -9.50
CA SER A 194 -24.81 -13.08 -9.41
C SER A 194 -23.51 -13.46 -8.70
N PHE A 195 -22.54 -12.58 -8.67
CA PHE A 195 -21.21 -12.75 -8.09
C PHE A 195 -20.85 -11.56 -7.20
N PRO A 196 -21.48 -11.39 -6.02
CA PRO A 196 -21.34 -10.21 -5.18
C PRO A 196 -19.94 -10.02 -4.56
N GLU A 197 -19.13 -11.09 -4.49
CA GLU A 197 -17.75 -11.03 -3.98
C GLU A 197 -16.70 -10.80 -5.10
N LEU A 198 -17.17 -10.65 -6.36
CA LEU A 198 -16.29 -10.38 -7.50
C LEU A 198 -15.80 -8.94 -7.46
N LEU A 199 -14.49 -8.76 -7.53
CA LEU A 199 -13.91 -7.44 -7.79
C LEU A 199 -13.92 -7.21 -9.30
N LEU A 200 -14.74 -6.27 -9.75
CA LEU A 200 -14.91 -5.94 -11.15
C LEU A 200 -14.55 -4.49 -11.40
N GLY A 201 -13.67 -4.25 -12.38
CA GLY A 201 -13.33 -2.93 -12.87
C GLY A 201 -13.67 -2.79 -14.36
N SER A 202 -14.17 -1.63 -14.76
CA SER A 202 -14.40 -1.26 -16.16
C SER A 202 -13.61 0.00 -16.46
N TYR A 203 -12.79 -0.04 -17.52
CA TYR A 203 -11.86 1.02 -17.89
C TYR A 203 -12.03 1.37 -19.36
N PRO A 204 -12.62 2.53 -19.70
CA PRO A 204 -12.72 2.97 -21.07
C PRO A 204 -11.35 3.31 -21.64
N VAL A 205 -11.16 2.97 -22.91
CA VAL A 205 -9.92 3.22 -23.66
C VAL A 205 -10.26 4.08 -24.87
N LEU A 206 -9.75 5.31 -24.91
CA LEU A 206 -10.18 6.31 -25.91
C LEU A 206 -9.43 6.17 -27.23
N ASP A 207 -8.15 5.86 -27.20
CA ASP A 207 -7.27 5.93 -28.40
C ASP A 207 -6.83 4.53 -28.87
N ASN A 208 -7.75 3.56 -28.89
CA ASN A 208 -7.44 2.22 -29.35
C ASN A 208 -8.45 1.79 -30.44
N PRO A 209 -7.99 1.39 -31.66
CA PRO A 209 -8.88 0.99 -32.74
C PRO A 209 -9.50 -0.39 -32.54
N ASP A 210 -8.91 -1.27 -31.74
CA ASP A 210 -9.27 -2.68 -31.62
C ASP A 210 -10.31 -2.94 -30.54
N TYR A 211 -10.28 -2.18 -29.43
CA TYR A 211 -11.20 -2.29 -28.32
C TYR A 211 -11.46 -0.97 -27.62
N LYS A 212 -12.63 -0.82 -27.02
CA LYS A 212 -13.10 0.41 -26.37
C LYS A 212 -13.09 0.33 -24.84
N VAL A 213 -13.14 -0.87 -24.28
CA VAL A 213 -13.20 -1.08 -22.83
C VAL A 213 -12.33 -2.26 -22.42
N LYS A 214 -11.60 -2.07 -21.34
CA LYS A 214 -10.89 -3.12 -20.60
C LYS A 214 -11.69 -3.44 -19.35
N VAL A 215 -12.18 -4.68 -19.21
CA VAL A 215 -12.87 -5.16 -18.00
C VAL A 215 -11.93 -6.08 -17.24
N THR A 216 -11.77 -5.86 -15.94
CA THR A 216 -11.00 -6.73 -15.04
C THR A 216 -11.95 -7.47 -14.11
N LEU A 217 -11.75 -8.75 -13.95
CA LEU A 217 -12.42 -9.60 -12.97
C LEU A 217 -11.35 -10.16 -12.03
N GLU A 218 -11.53 -9.99 -10.72
CA GLU A 218 -10.58 -10.50 -9.75
C GLU A 218 -11.29 -11.21 -8.59
N SER A 219 -10.66 -12.27 -8.10
CA SER A 219 -11.10 -13.01 -6.91
C SER A 219 -9.92 -13.75 -6.28
N LYS A 220 -10.03 -14.07 -5.00
CA LYS A 220 -9.09 -14.99 -4.33
C LYS A 220 -9.49 -16.47 -4.50
N ASP A 221 -10.66 -16.74 -5.06
CA ASP A 221 -11.14 -18.05 -5.43
C ASP A 221 -11.12 -18.18 -6.97
N GLN A 222 -10.18 -18.99 -7.48
CA GLN A 222 -10.00 -19.21 -8.91
C GLN A 222 -11.23 -19.84 -9.55
N SER A 223 -11.91 -20.77 -8.86
CA SER A 223 -13.10 -21.43 -9.41
C SER A 223 -14.29 -20.47 -9.47
N TYR A 224 -14.44 -19.60 -8.49
CA TYR A 224 -15.42 -18.52 -8.48
C TYR A 224 -15.18 -17.54 -9.63
N LEU A 225 -13.93 -17.13 -9.83
CA LEU A 225 -13.53 -16.27 -10.94
C LEU A 225 -13.82 -16.88 -12.29
N SER A 226 -13.51 -18.17 -12.48
CA SER A 226 -13.76 -18.90 -13.72
C SER A 226 -15.26 -18.96 -14.05
N ARG A 227 -16.12 -19.22 -13.05
CA ARG A 227 -17.58 -19.21 -13.25
C ARG A 227 -18.09 -17.81 -13.61
N ALA A 228 -17.59 -16.77 -12.97
CA ALA A 228 -17.94 -15.39 -13.27
C ALA A 228 -17.55 -15.02 -14.71
N LEU A 229 -16.33 -15.35 -15.14
CA LEU A 229 -15.86 -15.14 -16.51
C LEU A 229 -16.74 -15.85 -17.52
N GLN A 230 -17.04 -17.13 -17.33
CA GLN A 230 -17.92 -17.90 -18.24
C GLN A 230 -19.30 -17.26 -18.35
N LYS A 231 -19.90 -16.84 -17.23
CA LYS A 231 -21.19 -16.15 -17.26
C LYS A 231 -21.11 -14.86 -18.07
N LEU A 232 -20.07 -14.03 -17.85
CA LEU A 232 -19.87 -12.80 -18.62
C LEU A 232 -19.80 -13.09 -20.13
N LEU A 233 -18.95 -14.03 -20.54
CA LEU A 233 -18.76 -14.38 -21.95
C LEU A 233 -20.03 -14.90 -22.60
N ASN A 234 -20.90 -15.64 -21.88
CA ASN A 234 -22.14 -16.17 -22.38
C ASN A 234 -23.25 -15.11 -22.52
N THR A 235 -23.18 -14.02 -21.78
CA THR A 235 -24.21 -12.98 -21.77
C THR A 235 -23.88 -11.81 -22.69
N LEU A 236 -22.60 -11.56 -22.96
CA LEU A 236 -22.19 -10.48 -23.85
C LEU A 236 -22.67 -10.69 -25.30
N PRO A 237 -22.89 -9.59 -26.05
CA PRO A 237 -23.25 -9.68 -27.47
C PRO A 237 -22.20 -10.46 -28.28
N LYS A 238 -22.66 -11.21 -29.27
CA LYS A 238 -21.75 -11.96 -30.17
C LYS A 238 -20.76 -11.02 -30.83
N GLY A 239 -19.44 -11.35 -30.71
CA GLY A 239 -18.39 -10.55 -31.31
C GLY A 239 -17.94 -9.34 -30.47
N ALA A 240 -18.53 -9.09 -29.29
CA ALA A 240 -18.14 -7.99 -28.39
C ALA A 240 -16.74 -8.19 -27.80
N VAL A 241 -16.31 -9.43 -27.60
CA VAL A 241 -15.00 -9.76 -27.04
C VAL A 241 -13.92 -9.63 -28.12
N HIS A 242 -12.90 -8.81 -27.86
CA HIS A 242 -11.70 -8.72 -28.69
C HIS A 242 -10.67 -9.78 -28.29
N ARG A 243 -10.30 -9.82 -27.01
CA ARG A 243 -9.37 -10.81 -26.44
C ARG A 243 -9.56 -10.96 -24.94
N ILE A 244 -8.98 -12.03 -24.39
CA ILE A 244 -8.97 -12.33 -22.95
C ILE A 244 -7.52 -12.57 -22.54
N GLU A 245 -7.13 -12.03 -21.41
CA GLU A 245 -5.84 -12.26 -20.76
C GLU A 245 -6.08 -12.67 -19.31
N GLY A 246 -5.22 -13.52 -18.75
CA GLY A 246 -5.30 -13.93 -17.35
C GLY A 246 -4.02 -14.60 -16.87
N ASN A 247 -3.87 -14.66 -15.58
CA ASN A 247 -2.82 -15.41 -14.88
C ASN A 247 -3.43 -16.57 -14.09
#